data_8cb6a982d3e62809862251f80100e2ce
#
_entry.id   8cb6a982d3e62809862251f80100e2ce
#
_cell.length_a   1.000
_cell.length_b   1.000
_cell.length_c   1.000
_cell.angle_alpha   90.00
_cell.angle_beta   90.00
_cell.angle_gamma   90.00
#
_symmetry.space_group_name_H-M   'P 1'
#
loop_
_entity.id
_entity.type
_entity.pdbx_description
1 polymer ?
#
loop_
_entity_poly.entity_id
_entity_poly.type
_entity_poly.pdbx_seq_one_letter_code
_entity_poly.pdbx_strand_id
1 'polypeptide(L)'
;IEKIDEEGIINLYDIEAAANLKSLLVNKDQNILGKISIPNIPKCDGAVYVKGDSMYPLLKSGDIIAYKEVPVEIQHIFYGEMYLVSIDVEGEEYLTVKYINQSEKGGDWIKLVSYNQHHQPKDFPLASVKALALVKLSIRMNTMK
;
A
#
# COMPACT_ATOMS: atom_id res chain seq x y z
N ILE A 1 33.41 -4.34 -14.89
CA ILE A 1 32.73 -4.16 -13.60
C ILE A 1 31.23 -4.37 -13.82
N GLU A 2 30.73 -5.41 -13.21
CA GLU A 2 29.30 -5.66 -13.26
C GLU A 2 28.57 -4.61 -12.45
N LYS A 3 27.67 -3.89 -13.11
CA LYS A 3 26.74 -3.05 -12.39
C LYS A 3 25.75 -3.97 -11.69
N ILE A 4 25.64 -3.79 -10.40
CA ILE A 4 24.54 -4.41 -9.67
C ILE A 4 23.26 -3.81 -10.24
N ASP A 5 22.43 -4.67 -10.82
CA ASP A 5 21.15 -4.25 -11.37
C ASP A 5 20.22 -3.93 -10.21
N GLU A 6 20.04 -2.64 -9.91
CA GLU A 6 19.14 -2.20 -8.86
C GLU A 6 17.67 -2.29 -9.26
N GLU A 7 17.37 -2.58 -10.53
CA GLU A 7 15.99 -2.65 -11.02
C GLU A 7 15.18 -3.81 -10.44
N GLY A 8 15.83 -4.81 -9.88
CA GLY A 8 15.12 -5.95 -9.27
C GLY A 8 15.08 -5.91 -7.76
N ILE A 9 15.49 -4.80 -7.13
CA ILE A 9 15.60 -4.73 -5.68
C ILE A 9 14.58 -3.75 -5.13
N ILE A 10 13.83 -4.20 -4.11
CA ILE A 10 12.84 -3.38 -3.40
C ILE A 10 13.19 -3.38 -1.92
N ASN A 11 13.23 -2.21 -1.31
CA ASN A 11 13.42 -2.08 0.12
C ASN A 11 12.14 -2.46 0.87
N LEU A 12 12.30 -3.30 1.89
CA LEU A 12 11.23 -3.63 2.83
C LEU A 12 11.35 -2.69 4.01
N TYR A 13 10.32 -1.90 4.25
CA TYR A 13 10.30 -0.86 5.28
C TYR A 13 9.55 -1.28 6.53
N ASP A 14 9.97 -0.72 7.66
CA ASP A 14 9.25 -0.85 8.92
C ASP A 14 8.22 0.28 9.04
N ILE A 15 6.97 -0.05 8.70
CA ILE A 15 5.87 0.92 8.74
C ILE A 15 5.57 1.40 10.15
N GLU A 16 5.88 0.58 11.17
CA GLU A 16 5.62 0.95 12.57
C GLU A 16 6.65 1.94 13.11
N ALA A 17 7.88 1.86 12.63
CA ALA A 17 8.92 2.79 13.03
C ALA A 17 8.80 4.12 12.29
N ALA A 18 8.11 4.15 11.15
CA ALA A 18 7.90 5.36 10.37
C ALA A 18 6.78 6.20 10.98
N ALA A 19 6.87 7.50 10.81
CA ALA A 19 5.82 8.40 11.30
C ALA A 19 4.50 8.19 10.55
N ASN A 20 4.57 7.99 9.22
CA ASN A 20 3.40 7.77 8.35
C ASN A 20 3.85 7.26 6.99
N LEU A 21 2.90 6.94 6.11
CA LEU A 21 3.21 6.46 4.77
C LEU A 21 3.98 7.48 3.95
N LYS A 22 3.62 8.76 4.04
CA LYS A 22 4.32 9.82 3.32
C LYS A 22 5.80 9.85 3.68
N SER A 23 6.12 9.63 4.94
CA SER A 23 7.50 9.54 5.42
C SER A 23 8.26 8.41 4.75
N LEU A 24 7.63 7.23 4.58
CA LEU A 24 8.24 6.10 3.85
C LEU A 24 8.48 6.43 2.38
N LEU A 25 7.55 7.14 1.76
CA LEU A 25 7.65 7.47 0.34
C LEU A 25 8.73 8.52 0.06
N VAL A 26 8.97 9.41 1.00
CA VAL A 26 9.94 10.51 0.86
C VAL A 26 11.34 10.10 1.32
N ASN A 27 11.44 9.45 2.49
CA ASN A 27 12.70 9.10 3.14
C ASN A 27 13.09 7.65 2.84
N LYS A 28 13.46 7.37 1.61
CA LYS A 28 13.69 6.00 1.12
C LYS A 28 14.91 5.30 1.74
N ASP A 29 15.78 6.04 2.42
CA ASP A 29 16.98 5.47 3.07
C ASP A 29 16.77 5.17 4.55
N GLN A 30 15.56 5.40 5.08
CA GLN A 30 15.25 5.22 6.49
C GLN A 30 14.26 4.08 6.71
N ASN A 31 14.30 3.48 7.90
CA ASN A 31 13.37 2.45 8.35
C ASN A 31 13.39 1.19 7.48
N ILE A 32 14.55 0.84 6.95
CA ILE A 32 14.71 -0.35 6.11
C ILE A 32 14.92 -1.57 6.99
N LEU A 33 14.05 -2.59 6.83
CA LEU A 33 14.18 -3.89 7.49
C LEU A 33 15.02 -4.86 6.68
N GLY A 34 14.99 -4.74 5.36
CA GLY A 34 15.68 -5.64 4.47
C GLY A 34 15.41 -5.30 3.02
N LYS A 35 15.86 -6.18 2.14
CA LYS A 35 15.70 -5.99 0.69
C LYS A 35 15.10 -7.24 0.07
N ILE A 36 14.26 -7.03 -0.94
CA ILE A 36 13.64 -8.10 -1.71
C ILE A 36 14.21 -8.04 -3.13
N SER A 37 14.70 -9.16 -3.61
CA SER A 37 15.21 -9.27 -4.97
C SER A 37 14.50 -10.41 -5.68
N ILE A 38 13.75 -10.06 -6.72
CA ILE A 38 13.02 -11.03 -7.55
C ILE A 38 13.28 -10.68 -9.01
N PRO A 39 13.66 -11.65 -9.85
CA PRO A 39 13.84 -11.39 -11.28
C PRO A 39 12.55 -10.84 -11.91
N ASN A 40 12.69 -9.84 -12.75
CA ASN A 40 11.58 -9.23 -13.51
C ASN A 40 10.46 -8.65 -12.63
N ILE A 41 10.80 -8.26 -11.40
CA ILE A 41 9.85 -7.62 -10.50
C ILE A 41 9.47 -6.25 -11.06
N PRO A 42 8.18 -5.85 -11.00
CA PRO A 42 7.79 -4.51 -11.41
C PRO A 42 8.51 -3.45 -10.58
N LYS A 43 8.74 -2.29 -11.17
CA LYS A 43 9.33 -1.17 -10.44
C LYS A 43 8.40 -0.75 -9.31
N CYS A 44 8.92 -0.75 -8.09
CA CYS A 44 8.19 -0.38 -6.88
C CYS A 44 9.01 0.61 -6.06
N ASP A 45 8.32 1.41 -5.27
CA ASP A 45 8.96 2.37 -4.38
C ASP A 45 9.30 1.76 -3.02
N GLY A 46 8.71 0.64 -2.67
CA GLY A 46 8.98 -0.05 -1.44
C GLY A 46 8.03 -1.20 -1.19
N ALA A 47 8.22 -1.85 -0.04
CA ALA A 47 7.36 -2.92 0.44
C ALA A 47 7.16 -2.80 1.94
N VAL A 48 6.04 -3.31 2.44
CA VAL A 48 5.71 -3.34 3.87
C VAL A 48 4.99 -4.64 4.19
N TYR A 49 5.00 -5.03 5.46
CA TYR A 49 4.18 -6.13 5.95
C TYR A 49 2.72 -5.69 6.09
N VAL A 50 1.83 -6.59 5.74
CA VAL A 50 0.38 -6.40 5.91
C VAL A 50 0.01 -6.64 7.37
N LYS A 51 -0.85 -5.77 7.91
CA LYS A 51 -1.46 -5.93 9.22
C LYS A 51 -2.97 -5.95 9.10
N GLY A 52 -3.61 -6.64 10.04
CA GLY A 52 -5.06 -6.71 10.08
C GLY A 52 -5.62 -7.72 9.10
N ASP A 53 -6.95 -7.77 9.02
CA ASP A 53 -7.69 -8.79 8.30
C ASP A 53 -8.64 -8.25 7.24
N SER A 54 -8.58 -6.97 6.93
CA SER A 54 -9.54 -6.36 6.00
C SER A 54 -9.48 -6.95 4.59
N MET A 55 -8.35 -7.52 4.21
CA MET A 55 -8.15 -8.15 2.91
C MET A 55 -8.05 -9.68 3.00
N TYR A 56 -8.37 -10.24 4.15
CA TYR A 56 -8.37 -11.69 4.36
C TYR A 56 -9.49 -12.33 3.52
N PRO A 57 -9.29 -13.50 2.91
CA PRO A 57 -8.06 -14.31 2.91
C PRO A 57 -7.11 -14.01 1.76
N LEU A 58 -7.38 -12.98 0.94
CA LEU A 58 -6.52 -12.61 -0.17
C LEU A 58 -5.14 -12.17 0.33
N LEU A 59 -5.12 -11.32 1.34
CA LEU A 59 -3.92 -10.95 2.08
C LEU A 59 -4.10 -11.32 3.54
N LYS A 60 -3.07 -11.93 4.12
CA LYS A 60 -3.04 -12.28 5.54
C LYS A 60 -2.02 -11.41 6.26
N SER A 61 -2.25 -11.17 7.54
CA SER A 61 -1.26 -10.50 8.38
C SER A 61 0.09 -11.23 8.28
N GLY A 62 1.15 -10.48 8.03
CA GLY A 62 2.47 -11.02 7.80
C GLY A 62 2.84 -11.20 6.32
N ASP A 63 1.88 -11.12 5.41
CA ASP A 63 2.20 -11.04 3.99
C ASP A 63 2.94 -9.73 3.70
N ILE A 64 3.69 -9.71 2.61
CA ILE A 64 4.39 -8.51 2.15
C ILE A 64 3.67 -7.98 0.92
N ILE A 65 3.46 -6.67 0.86
CA ILE A 65 3.00 -6.00 -0.36
C ILE A 65 4.07 -5.02 -0.82
N ALA A 66 4.29 -4.99 -2.12
CA ALA A 66 5.16 -4.00 -2.74
C ALA A 66 4.30 -2.99 -3.49
N TYR A 67 4.68 -1.74 -3.43
CA TYR A 67 3.84 -0.63 -3.85
C TYR A 67 4.61 0.40 -4.65
N LYS A 68 3.87 1.17 -5.43
CA LYS A 68 4.38 2.31 -6.19
C LYS A 68 3.57 3.54 -5.82
N GLU A 69 4.25 4.63 -5.45
CA GLU A 69 3.61 5.89 -5.11
C GLU A 69 2.75 6.40 -6.28
N VAL A 70 1.59 6.92 -5.92
CA VAL A 70 0.63 7.50 -6.85
C VAL A 70 0.24 8.89 -6.33
N PRO A 71 0.19 9.91 -7.20
CA PRO A 71 -0.32 11.21 -6.77
C PRO A 71 -1.76 11.10 -6.23
N VAL A 72 -2.07 11.88 -5.20
CA VAL A 72 -3.42 11.88 -4.61
C VAL A 72 -4.32 12.76 -5.49
N GLU A 73 -4.68 12.21 -6.64
CA GLU A 73 -5.52 12.87 -7.64
C GLU A 73 -6.41 11.83 -8.29
N ILE A 74 -7.68 12.17 -8.52
CA ILE A 74 -8.66 11.23 -9.06
C ILE A 74 -8.21 10.63 -10.39
N GLN A 75 -7.60 11.42 -11.27
CA GLN A 75 -7.18 10.95 -12.58
C GLN A 75 -6.07 9.91 -12.54
N HIS A 76 -5.38 9.76 -11.39
CA HIS A 76 -4.32 8.77 -11.20
C HIS A 76 -4.80 7.50 -10.48
N ILE A 77 -6.08 7.44 -10.13
CA ILE A 77 -6.65 6.29 -9.42
C ILE A 77 -7.37 5.38 -10.43
N PHE A 78 -6.97 4.12 -10.45
CA PHE A 78 -7.67 3.09 -11.21
C PHE A 78 -8.68 2.41 -10.28
N TYR A 79 -9.96 2.63 -10.54
CA TYR A 79 -11.01 2.03 -9.71
C TYR A 79 -10.99 0.51 -9.84
N GLY A 80 -11.16 -0.17 -8.71
CA GLY A 80 -11.10 -1.61 -8.63
C GLY A 80 -9.74 -2.18 -8.30
N GLU A 81 -8.70 -1.36 -8.32
CA GLU A 81 -7.34 -1.78 -7.96
C GLU A 81 -7.07 -1.61 -6.47
N MET A 82 -6.07 -2.33 -5.98
CA MET A 82 -5.69 -2.34 -4.57
C MET A 82 -4.66 -1.27 -4.28
N TYR A 83 -4.88 -0.54 -3.21
CA TYR A 83 -4.02 0.57 -2.81
C TYR A 83 -3.65 0.49 -1.33
N LEU A 84 -2.44 0.92 -1.03
CA LEU A 84 -2.02 1.27 0.31
C LEU A 84 -2.38 2.75 0.49
N VAL A 85 -3.24 3.05 1.48
CA VAL A 85 -3.87 4.36 1.63
C VAL A 85 -3.61 4.88 3.04
N SER A 86 -3.15 6.11 3.14
CA SER A 86 -3.08 6.84 4.41
C SER A 86 -4.20 7.85 4.44
N ILE A 87 -5.06 7.75 5.45
CA ILE A 87 -6.25 8.59 5.60
C ILE A 87 -6.20 9.33 6.93
N ASP A 88 -6.48 10.62 6.90
CA ASP A 88 -6.63 11.43 8.09
C ASP A 88 -8.12 11.54 8.43
N VAL A 89 -8.47 11.07 9.62
CA VAL A 89 -9.82 11.19 10.18
C VAL A 89 -9.70 11.93 11.49
N GLU A 90 -10.20 13.15 11.53
CA GLU A 90 -10.21 13.99 12.74
C GLU A 90 -8.82 14.15 13.39
N GLY A 91 -7.79 14.30 12.57
CA GLY A 91 -6.42 14.48 13.05
C GLY A 91 -5.65 13.21 13.30
N GLU A 92 -6.28 12.04 13.18
CA GLU A 92 -5.60 10.75 13.29
C GLU A 92 -5.40 10.14 11.91
N GLU A 93 -4.16 9.68 11.64
CA GLU A 93 -3.85 9.00 10.40
C GLU A 93 -4.02 7.49 10.55
N TYR A 94 -4.76 6.92 9.60
CA TYR A 94 -4.94 5.48 9.49
C TYR A 94 -4.30 4.99 8.21
N LEU A 95 -3.50 3.94 8.32
CA LEU A 95 -2.92 3.28 7.17
C LEU A 95 -3.67 1.97 6.92
N THR A 96 -4.12 1.77 5.69
CA THR A 96 -4.89 0.59 5.34
C THR A 96 -4.62 0.16 3.91
N VAL A 97 -4.87 -1.13 3.65
CA VAL A 97 -4.85 -1.69 2.30
C VAL A 97 -6.28 -1.98 1.91
N LYS A 98 -6.75 -1.38 0.83
CA LYS A 98 -8.14 -1.49 0.36
C LYS A 98 -8.19 -1.41 -1.16
N TYR A 99 -9.27 -1.92 -1.73
CA TYR A 99 -9.65 -1.53 -3.08
C TYR A 99 -10.19 -0.11 -3.06
N ILE A 100 -9.88 0.66 -4.08
CA ILE A 100 -10.50 1.96 -4.27
C ILE A 100 -11.49 1.85 -5.41
N ASN A 101 -12.75 2.16 -5.11
CA ASN A 101 -13.84 2.18 -6.09
C ASN A 101 -14.39 3.60 -6.20
N GLN A 102 -15.14 3.82 -7.26
CA GLN A 102 -15.83 5.09 -7.47
C GLN A 102 -16.90 5.26 -6.37
N SER A 103 -16.96 6.46 -5.80
CA SER A 103 -17.98 6.78 -4.81
C SER A 103 -19.20 7.40 -5.47
N GLU A 104 -20.37 7.06 -4.95
CA GLU A 104 -21.63 7.69 -5.39
C GLU A 104 -21.80 9.11 -4.86
N LYS A 105 -20.95 9.52 -3.93
CA LYS A 105 -21.03 10.85 -3.31
C LYS A 105 -20.47 11.98 -4.17
N GLY A 106 -19.79 11.66 -5.26
CA GLY A 106 -19.28 12.66 -6.19
C GLY A 106 -17.86 12.40 -6.64
N GLY A 107 -17.36 13.25 -7.54
CA GLY A 107 -16.05 13.10 -8.16
C GLY A 107 -14.87 13.34 -7.22
N ASP A 108 -15.10 14.02 -6.10
CA ASP A 108 -14.06 14.30 -5.10
C ASP A 108 -14.06 13.27 -3.95
N TRP A 109 -14.80 12.19 -4.10
CA TRP A 109 -14.91 11.13 -3.10
C TRP A 109 -14.42 9.81 -3.65
N ILE A 110 -13.93 8.96 -2.77
CA ILE A 110 -13.54 7.59 -3.09
C ILE A 110 -14.25 6.64 -2.14
N LYS A 111 -14.47 5.42 -2.61
CA LYS A 111 -15.03 4.34 -1.78
C LYS A 111 -13.92 3.34 -1.50
N LEU A 112 -13.63 3.09 -0.23
CA LEU A 112 -12.68 2.07 0.19
C LEU A 112 -13.42 0.77 0.47
N VAL A 113 -12.99 -0.29 -0.20
CA VAL A 113 -13.66 -1.59 -0.14
C VAL A 113 -12.67 -2.65 0.31
N SER A 114 -13.07 -3.44 1.32
CA SER A 114 -12.31 -4.57 1.81
C SER A 114 -12.64 -5.84 1.02
N TYR A 115 -11.67 -6.73 0.89
CA TYR A 115 -11.96 -8.08 0.37
C TYR A 115 -12.75 -8.89 1.39
N ASN A 116 -12.42 -8.74 2.67
CA ASN A 116 -13.12 -9.40 3.77
C ASN A 116 -14.48 -8.74 3.98
N GLN A 117 -15.56 -9.50 3.78
CA GLN A 117 -16.93 -9.00 3.81
C GLN A 117 -17.41 -8.57 5.20
N HIS A 118 -16.68 -8.90 6.26
CA HIS A 118 -17.00 -8.40 7.60
C HIS A 118 -16.71 -6.90 7.74
N HIS A 119 -15.90 -6.35 6.85
CA HIS A 119 -15.59 -4.92 6.82
C HIS A 119 -16.47 -4.23 5.79
N GLN A 120 -17.28 -3.28 6.24
CA GLN A 120 -18.19 -2.55 5.36
C GLN A 120 -17.44 -1.51 4.52
N PRO A 121 -17.86 -1.30 3.27
CA PRO A 121 -17.29 -0.22 2.45
C PRO A 121 -17.57 1.14 3.10
N LYS A 122 -16.66 2.06 2.89
CA LYS A 122 -16.81 3.42 3.41
C LYS A 122 -16.30 4.44 2.42
N ASP A 123 -17.05 5.53 2.28
CA ASP A 123 -16.68 6.64 1.42
C ASP A 123 -15.87 7.67 2.21
N PHE A 124 -14.86 8.21 1.56
CA PHE A 124 -14.03 9.28 2.10
C PHE A 124 -13.84 10.37 1.06
N PRO A 125 -13.81 11.64 1.49
CA PRO A 125 -13.39 12.70 0.57
C PRO A 125 -11.92 12.50 0.22
N LEU A 126 -11.55 12.76 -1.03
CA LEU A 126 -10.16 12.64 -1.47
C LEU A 126 -9.22 13.53 -0.64
N ALA A 127 -9.74 14.65 -0.14
CA ALA A 127 -8.98 15.57 0.72
C ALA A 127 -8.49 14.90 2.02
N SER A 128 -9.12 13.80 2.45
CA SER A 128 -8.70 13.04 3.63
C SER A 128 -7.53 12.11 3.36
N VAL A 129 -7.22 11.85 2.10
CA VAL A 129 -6.12 10.96 1.72
C VAL A 129 -4.83 11.75 1.77
N LYS A 130 -3.87 11.31 2.58
CA LYS A 130 -2.59 12.00 2.77
C LYS A 130 -1.47 11.39 1.93
N ALA A 131 -1.56 10.12 1.62
CA ALA A 131 -0.61 9.43 0.77
C ALA A 131 -1.28 8.22 0.14
N LEU A 132 -0.80 7.83 -1.03
CA LEU A 132 -1.41 6.78 -1.82
C LEU A 132 -0.34 6.01 -2.58
N ALA A 133 -0.45 4.69 -2.57
CA ALA A 133 0.45 3.84 -3.33
C ALA A 133 -0.32 2.65 -3.91
N LEU A 134 -0.11 2.39 -5.20
CA LEU A 134 -0.70 1.25 -5.88
C LEU A 134 0.04 -0.02 -5.47
N VAL A 135 -0.70 -1.03 -5.03
CA VAL A 135 -0.10 -2.34 -4.71
C VAL A 135 0.20 -3.06 -6.02
N LYS A 136 1.48 -3.35 -6.24
CA LYS A 136 1.96 -3.95 -7.48
C LYS A 136 2.09 -5.47 -7.38
N LEU A 137 2.40 -5.97 -6.18
CA LEU A 137 2.51 -7.41 -5.95
C LEU A 137 2.38 -7.73 -4.46
N SER A 138 2.14 -8.99 -4.17
CA SER A 138 2.14 -9.51 -2.81
C SER A 138 3.01 -10.76 -2.72
N ILE A 139 3.58 -10.99 -1.56
CA ILE A 139 4.45 -12.14 -1.30
C ILE A 139 3.98 -12.81 -0.02
N ARG A 140 3.77 -14.10 -0.08
CA ARG A 140 3.44 -14.92 1.09
C ARG A 140 4.45 -16.04 1.23
N MET A 141 5.02 -16.17 2.42
CA MET A 141 5.88 -17.29 2.73
C MET A 141 5.07 -18.38 3.43
N ASN A 142 4.98 -19.53 2.81
CA ASN A 142 4.35 -20.72 3.40
C ASN A 142 5.46 -21.63 3.91
N THR A 143 5.63 -21.65 5.24
CA THR A 143 6.64 -22.52 5.86
C THR A 143 6.09 -23.93 5.97
N MET A 144 6.76 -24.86 5.35
CA MET A 144 6.40 -26.28 5.40
C MET A 144 7.46 -27.03 6.21
N LYS A 145 6.98 -27.97 7.00
CA LYS A 145 7.86 -28.84 7.78
C LYS A 145 7.85 -30.27 7.25
#